data_910c6ae0255ad1a2d605ed0d5477eb8c
#
_entry.id   910c6ae0255ad1a2d605ed0d5477eb8c
#
_cell.length_a   1.000
_cell.length_b   1.000
_cell.length_c   1.000
_cell.angle_alpha   90.00
_cell.angle_beta   90.00
_cell.angle_gamma   90.00
#
_symmetry.space_group_name_H-M   'P 1'
#
loop_
_entity.id
_entity.type
_entity.pdbx_description
1 polymer ?
#
loop_
_entity_poly.entity_id
_entity_poly.type
_entity_poly.pdbx_seq_one_letter_code
_entity_poly.pdbx_strand_id
1 'polypeptide(L)'
;MIRALHQVRQRPLSSLSLVCGGGLLGYCSFLEYQANQAEKLFLTDQTKATSVAALPRAYDWQALTEFWGHRPLSMALRFGQISYHLVPRVFAYVRDFYLFRSTDPAVQEDHAARLREALTQLGPAFVKAGQQLSIRPDLVPPVVLRELQKLCDAVKPVSDEIALRVMREELQTEDLDSLFEDLRLVASASLGQVYKAKLRSTGAEVAVKIQRPDMRRSFSLDLYILQHIGVMVDILTSTFTNQPPFHKALYESFAAGSYSELDYEHEAANQKSFRKELSERSCPVVIPRVYDELTSEKMITSQWIDGIKLADAPKERIRELIPVGVELFLTQLLDIGAFHAGEYRFVIAILAHAKA
;
A
#
# COMPACT_ATOMS: atom_id res chain seq x y z
N MET A 1 34.88 -13.74 -6.95
CA MET A 1 33.53 -13.51 -6.43
C MET A 1 32.69 -12.62 -7.35
N ILE A 2 33.20 -11.47 -7.82
CA ILE A 2 32.49 -10.58 -8.77
C ILE A 2 32.23 -11.23 -10.15
N ARG A 3 33.11 -12.10 -10.65
CA ARG A 3 32.91 -12.85 -11.91
C ARG A 3 31.79 -13.91 -11.82
N ALA A 4 31.52 -14.48 -10.66
CA ALA A 4 30.42 -15.44 -10.46
C ALA A 4 29.06 -14.75 -10.51
N LEU A 5 28.93 -13.51 -9.97
CA LEU A 5 27.72 -12.70 -10.06
C LEU A 5 27.39 -12.26 -11.49
N HIS A 6 28.41 -12.06 -12.33
CA HIS A 6 28.21 -11.66 -13.73
C HIS A 6 27.72 -12.80 -14.64
N GLN A 7 28.04 -14.05 -14.32
CA GLN A 7 27.54 -15.23 -15.08
C GLN A 7 26.09 -15.60 -14.74
N VAL A 8 25.63 -15.32 -13.50
CA VAL A 8 24.22 -15.52 -13.08
C VAL A 8 23.26 -14.56 -13.80
N ARG A 9 23.78 -13.43 -14.34
CA ARG A 9 22.99 -12.37 -14.98
C ARG A 9 22.28 -12.78 -16.28
N GLN A 10 22.62 -13.90 -16.92
CA GLN A 10 22.14 -14.18 -18.27
C GLN A 10 21.05 -15.27 -18.43
N ARG A 11 20.80 -16.16 -17.44
CA ARG A 11 19.76 -17.21 -17.57
C ARG A 11 19.23 -17.75 -16.24
N PRO A 12 18.35 -17.09 -15.49
CA PRO A 12 17.78 -17.69 -14.28
C PRO A 12 16.68 -18.72 -14.55
N LEU A 13 16.02 -18.69 -15.70
CA LEU A 13 14.84 -19.52 -15.96
C LEU A 13 15.01 -20.58 -17.06
N SER A 14 15.99 -20.47 -17.94
CA SER A 14 16.12 -21.40 -19.07
C SER A 14 16.90 -22.70 -18.75
N SER A 15 17.54 -22.80 -17.59
CA SER A 15 18.24 -24.01 -17.13
C SER A 15 17.41 -24.92 -16.21
N LEU A 16 16.14 -24.57 -15.99
CA LEU A 16 15.25 -25.27 -15.04
C LEU A 16 14.70 -26.63 -15.52
N SER A 17 14.99 -27.05 -16.74
CA SER A 17 14.34 -28.21 -17.36
C SER A 17 14.94 -29.59 -17.01
N LEU A 18 15.96 -29.68 -16.16
CA LEU A 18 16.68 -30.96 -16.02
C LEU A 18 17.24 -31.30 -14.62
N VAL A 19 16.61 -30.88 -13.53
CA VAL A 19 17.11 -31.27 -12.21
C VAL A 19 16.02 -31.96 -11.38
N CYS A 20 16.25 -33.23 -10.99
CA CYS A 20 15.46 -33.96 -10.00
C CYS A 20 15.17 -33.07 -8.76
N GLY A 21 13.94 -33.19 -8.16
CA GLY A 21 13.41 -32.23 -7.19
C GLY A 21 14.36 -31.79 -6.05
N GLY A 22 15.30 -32.64 -5.61
CA GLY A 22 16.29 -32.26 -4.58
C GLY A 22 17.36 -31.27 -5.06
N GLY A 23 17.76 -31.35 -6.33
CA GLY A 23 18.71 -30.42 -6.94
C GLY A 23 18.10 -29.03 -7.17
N LEU A 24 16.81 -28.97 -7.53
CA LEU A 24 16.09 -27.71 -7.71
C LEU A 24 15.96 -26.95 -6.40
N LEU A 25 15.54 -27.64 -5.33
CA LEU A 25 15.43 -27.01 -3.99
C LEU A 25 16.80 -26.53 -3.49
N GLY A 26 17.86 -27.32 -3.70
CA GLY A 26 19.23 -26.91 -3.36
C GLY A 26 19.69 -25.67 -4.13
N TYR A 27 19.40 -25.58 -5.42
CA TYR A 27 19.72 -24.42 -6.24
C TYR A 27 18.93 -23.17 -5.81
N CYS A 28 17.63 -23.32 -5.58
CA CYS A 28 16.78 -22.22 -5.07
C CYS A 28 17.28 -21.70 -3.70
N SER A 29 17.64 -22.62 -2.78
CA SER A 29 18.21 -22.28 -1.48
C SER A 29 19.54 -21.54 -1.60
N PHE A 30 20.39 -21.95 -2.52
CA PHE A 30 21.67 -21.32 -2.79
C PHE A 30 21.51 -19.89 -3.37
N LEU A 31 20.60 -19.71 -4.31
CA LEU A 31 20.31 -18.38 -4.85
C LEU A 31 19.81 -17.43 -3.77
N GLU A 32 18.86 -17.87 -2.96
CA GLU A 32 18.29 -17.06 -1.88
C GLU A 32 19.32 -16.76 -0.79
N TYR A 33 20.19 -17.73 -0.46
CA TYR A 33 21.31 -17.50 0.43
C TYR A 33 22.26 -16.41 -0.09
N GLN A 34 22.64 -16.46 -1.37
CA GLN A 34 23.50 -15.44 -1.97
C GLN A 34 22.83 -14.04 -1.97
N ALA A 35 21.55 -13.98 -2.32
CA ALA A 35 20.78 -12.73 -2.30
C ALA A 35 20.72 -12.13 -0.90
N ASN A 36 20.48 -12.95 0.13
CA ASN A 36 20.44 -12.50 1.52
C ASN A 36 21.83 -12.04 2.03
N GLN A 37 22.93 -12.65 1.54
CA GLN A 37 24.27 -12.17 1.86
C GLN A 37 24.57 -10.81 1.19
N ALA A 38 24.13 -10.61 -0.05
CA ALA A 38 24.25 -9.33 -0.74
C ALA A 38 23.45 -8.21 -0.02
N GLU A 39 22.25 -8.51 0.44
CA GLU A 39 21.42 -7.61 1.23
C GLU A 39 22.09 -7.22 2.56
N LYS A 40 22.65 -8.19 3.29
CA LYS A 40 23.41 -7.90 4.53
C LYS A 40 24.62 -7.01 4.29
N LEU A 41 25.36 -7.24 3.19
CA LEU A 41 26.49 -6.40 2.81
C LEU A 41 26.07 -4.97 2.47
N PHE A 42 24.92 -4.81 1.79
CA PHE A 42 24.33 -3.50 1.50
C PHE A 42 23.92 -2.75 2.78
N LEU A 43 23.31 -3.45 3.74
CA LEU A 43 22.93 -2.84 5.03
C LEU A 43 24.15 -2.37 5.84
N THR A 44 25.31 -3.00 5.62
CA THR A 44 26.56 -2.62 6.28
C THR A 44 27.31 -1.51 5.51
N ASP A 45 27.19 -1.48 4.18
CA ASP A 45 27.90 -0.55 3.31
C ASP A 45 27.02 -0.21 2.08
N GLN A 46 26.34 0.93 2.16
CA GLN A 46 25.41 1.41 1.13
C GLN A 46 26.07 1.67 -0.23
N THR A 47 27.39 1.79 -0.29
CA THR A 47 28.13 1.94 -1.57
C THR A 47 28.11 0.67 -2.41
N LYS A 48 27.71 -0.47 -1.83
CA LYS A 48 27.61 -1.78 -2.50
C LYS A 48 26.19 -2.08 -2.99
N ALA A 49 25.37 -1.05 -3.16
CA ALA A 49 24.02 -1.20 -3.67
C ALA A 49 24.00 -1.91 -5.04
N THR A 50 23.28 -3.04 -5.08
CA THR A 50 22.92 -3.75 -6.31
C THR A 50 21.42 -3.98 -6.29
N SER A 51 20.80 -4.08 -7.45
CA SER A 51 19.37 -4.38 -7.57
C SER A 51 18.94 -5.71 -6.92
N VAL A 52 19.88 -6.61 -6.71
CA VAL A 52 19.68 -7.85 -5.95
C VAL A 52 19.70 -7.61 -4.43
N ALA A 53 20.45 -6.60 -3.99
CA ALA A 53 20.68 -6.33 -2.56
C ALA A 53 19.63 -5.41 -1.93
N ALA A 54 19.03 -4.49 -2.71
CA ALA A 54 18.12 -3.49 -2.21
C ALA A 54 16.83 -3.38 -3.04
N LEU A 55 15.72 -3.18 -2.34
CA LEU A 55 14.45 -2.84 -2.99
C LEU A 55 14.47 -1.37 -3.45
N PRO A 56 13.89 -1.08 -4.62
CA PRO A 56 13.82 0.29 -5.12
C PRO A 56 12.91 1.15 -4.22
N ARG A 57 13.19 2.45 -4.15
CA ARG A 57 12.31 3.41 -3.44
C ARG A 57 11.04 3.71 -4.23
N ALA A 58 11.15 3.85 -5.55
CA ALA A 58 10.02 3.99 -6.46
C ALA A 58 9.69 2.67 -7.14
N TYR A 59 8.45 2.52 -7.61
CA TYR A 59 8.06 1.33 -8.36
C TYR A 59 8.89 1.17 -9.63
N ASP A 60 9.66 0.11 -9.68
CA ASP A 60 10.47 -0.31 -10.83
C ASP A 60 10.36 -1.82 -10.99
N TRP A 61 9.63 -2.24 -12.02
CA TRP A 61 9.41 -3.65 -12.30
C TRP A 61 10.70 -4.41 -12.55
N GLN A 62 11.67 -3.81 -13.23
CA GLN A 62 12.94 -4.46 -13.52
C GLN A 62 13.75 -4.71 -12.25
N ALA A 63 13.85 -3.70 -11.38
CA ALA A 63 14.52 -3.83 -10.09
C ALA A 63 13.80 -4.84 -9.17
N LEU A 64 12.46 -4.87 -9.14
CA LEU A 64 11.69 -5.87 -8.41
C LEU A 64 11.94 -7.28 -8.94
N THR A 65 12.04 -7.44 -10.27
CA THR A 65 12.32 -8.72 -10.91
C THR A 65 13.73 -9.21 -10.56
N GLU A 66 14.72 -8.33 -10.53
CA GLU A 66 16.07 -8.69 -10.11
C GLU A 66 16.10 -9.06 -8.62
N PHE A 67 15.42 -8.31 -7.76
CA PHE A 67 15.39 -8.60 -6.33
C PHE A 67 14.68 -9.92 -6.02
N TRP A 68 13.43 -10.09 -6.48
CA TRP A 68 12.60 -11.25 -6.16
C TRP A 68 12.96 -12.49 -6.98
N GLY A 69 13.44 -12.31 -8.22
CA GLY A 69 13.91 -13.43 -9.06
C GLY A 69 15.04 -14.24 -8.45
N HIS A 70 15.80 -13.65 -7.52
CA HIS A 70 16.83 -14.34 -6.76
C HIS A 70 16.34 -14.91 -5.40
N ARG A 71 15.03 -14.82 -5.11
CA ARG A 71 14.41 -15.30 -3.86
C ARG A 71 13.24 -16.26 -4.11
N PRO A 72 13.47 -17.36 -4.84
CA PRO A 72 12.39 -18.24 -5.30
C PRO A 72 11.64 -18.96 -4.18
N LEU A 73 12.28 -19.21 -3.04
CA LEU A 73 11.62 -19.86 -1.89
C LEU A 73 10.65 -18.89 -1.21
N SER A 74 11.05 -17.64 -1.01
CA SER A 74 10.18 -16.59 -0.46
C SER A 74 8.94 -16.40 -1.35
N MET A 75 9.14 -16.38 -2.68
CA MET A 75 8.04 -16.32 -3.64
C MET A 75 7.13 -17.54 -3.57
N ALA A 76 7.69 -18.76 -3.55
CA ALA A 76 6.90 -19.98 -3.52
C ALA A 76 6.08 -20.10 -2.22
N LEU A 77 6.67 -19.76 -1.08
CA LEU A 77 5.98 -19.75 0.21
C LEU A 77 4.82 -18.74 0.21
N ARG A 78 5.08 -17.51 -0.28
CA ARG A 78 4.04 -16.48 -0.33
C ARG A 78 2.94 -16.82 -1.33
N PHE A 79 3.28 -17.34 -2.50
CA PHE A 79 2.30 -17.83 -3.47
C PHE A 79 1.44 -18.96 -2.88
N GLY A 80 2.05 -19.87 -2.11
CA GLY A 80 1.33 -20.92 -1.39
C GLY A 80 0.33 -20.35 -0.37
N GLN A 81 0.71 -19.32 0.39
CA GLN A 81 -0.19 -18.62 1.32
C GLN A 81 -1.35 -17.96 0.59
N ILE A 82 -1.06 -17.23 -0.48
CA ILE A 82 -2.10 -16.59 -1.31
C ILE A 82 -3.07 -17.63 -1.87
N SER A 83 -2.53 -18.73 -2.40
CA SER A 83 -3.32 -19.83 -2.95
C SER A 83 -4.18 -20.50 -1.89
N TYR A 84 -3.66 -20.73 -0.69
CA TYR A 84 -4.41 -21.31 0.44
C TYR A 84 -5.64 -20.46 0.80
N HIS A 85 -5.50 -19.14 0.79
CA HIS A 85 -6.60 -18.24 1.11
C HIS A 85 -7.58 -18.02 -0.05
N LEU A 86 -7.10 -17.93 -1.29
CA LEU A 86 -7.96 -17.54 -2.43
C LEU A 86 -8.55 -18.73 -3.18
N VAL A 87 -7.77 -19.79 -3.44
CA VAL A 87 -8.22 -20.90 -4.30
C VAL A 87 -9.49 -21.58 -3.79
N PRO A 88 -9.63 -21.93 -2.49
CA PRO A 88 -10.88 -22.55 -2.00
C PRO A 88 -12.09 -21.63 -2.14
N ARG A 89 -11.89 -20.31 -1.99
CA ARG A 89 -12.96 -19.31 -2.12
C ARG A 89 -13.40 -19.13 -3.56
N VAL A 90 -12.44 -19.06 -4.49
CA VAL A 90 -12.73 -19.03 -5.93
C VAL A 90 -13.46 -20.31 -6.36
N PHE A 91 -13.00 -21.46 -5.90
CA PHE A 91 -13.66 -22.74 -6.19
C PHE A 91 -15.10 -22.79 -5.65
N ALA A 92 -15.32 -22.37 -4.41
CA ALA A 92 -16.66 -22.28 -3.83
C ALA A 92 -17.56 -21.31 -4.60
N TYR A 93 -17.04 -20.16 -5.01
CA TYR A 93 -17.75 -19.18 -5.83
C TYR A 93 -18.16 -19.77 -7.19
N VAL A 94 -17.22 -20.40 -7.89
CA VAL A 94 -17.50 -21.07 -9.19
C VAL A 94 -18.54 -22.18 -9.02
N ARG A 95 -18.39 -23.00 -7.98
CA ARG A 95 -19.36 -24.07 -7.67
C ARG A 95 -20.77 -23.49 -7.49
N ASP A 96 -20.92 -22.48 -6.64
CA ASP A 96 -22.24 -22.01 -6.22
C ASP A 96 -22.93 -21.18 -7.33
N PHE A 97 -22.20 -20.36 -8.06
CA PHE A 97 -22.79 -19.47 -9.08
C PHE A 97 -22.77 -20.04 -10.51
N TYR A 98 -21.77 -20.83 -10.89
CA TYR A 98 -21.68 -21.37 -12.24
C TYR A 98 -22.23 -22.79 -12.34
N LEU A 99 -21.99 -23.65 -11.34
CA LEU A 99 -22.49 -25.04 -11.38
C LEU A 99 -23.89 -25.12 -10.80
N PHE A 100 -24.14 -24.58 -9.60
CA PHE A 100 -25.46 -24.64 -8.96
C PHE A 100 -26.36 -23.46 -9.29
N ARG A 101 -25.87 -22.44 -10.00
CA ARG A 101 -26.62 -21.25 -10.44
C ARG A 101 -27.41 -20.59 -9.31
N SER A 102 -26.80 -20.50 -8.11
CA SER A 102 -27.44 -19.88 -6.95
C SER A 102 -27.75 -18.41 -7.22
N THR A 103 -28.98 -18.01 -6.91
CA THR A 103 -29.44 -16.62 -6.95
C THR A 103 -29.74 -16.09 -5.54
N ASP A 104 -29.43 -16.88 -4.51
CA ASP A 104 -29.69 -16.53 -3.11
C ASP A 104 -28.81 -15.35 -2.67
N PRO A 105 -29.39 -14.23 -2.23
CA PRO A 105 -28.66 -13.07 -1.72
C PRO A 105 -27.78 -13.42 -0.52
N ALA A 106 -28.20 -14.33 0.36
CA ALA A 106 -27.42 -14.72 1.53
C ALA A 106 -26.12 -15.44 1.13
N VAL A 107 -26.16 -16.26 0.07
CA VAL A 107 -24.95 -16.90 -0.49
C VAL A 107 -24.00 -15.86 -1.07
N GLN A 108 -24.54 -14.83 -1.75
CA GLN A 108 -23.71 -13.73 -2.29
C GLN A 108 -23.02 -12.93 -1.18
N GLU A 109 -23.73 -12.62 -0.10
CA GLU A 109 -23.20 -11.92 1.06
C GLU A 109 -22.12 -12.74 1.77
N ASP A 110 -22.32 -14.04 1.95
CA ASP A 110 -21.33 -14.92 2.56
C ASP A 110 -20.03 -14.97 1.73
N HIS A 111 -20.14 -15.11 0.39
CA HIS A 111 -18.97 -15.07 -0.49
C HIS A 111 -18.21 -13.73 -0.42
N ALA A 112 -18.96 -12.62 -0.40
CA ALA A 112 -18.35 -11.29 -0.29
C ALA A 112 -17.63 -11.10 1.06
N ALA A 113 -18.24 -11.53 2.16
CA ALA A 113 -17.63 -11.49 3.50
C ALA A 113 -16.37 -12.37 3.59
N ARG A 114 -16.41 -13.58 3.05
CA ARG A 114 -15.24 -14.48 2.98
C ARG A 114 -14.11 -13.91 2.12
N LEU A 115 -14.44 -13.20 1.03
CA LEU A 115 -13.44 -12.50 0.22
C LEU A 115 -12.76 -11.40 1.05
N ARG A 116 -13.54 -10.53 1.71
CA ARG A 116 -13.02 -9.47 2.59
C ARG A 116 -12.10 -10.06 3.66
N GLU A 117 -12.51 -11.14 4.30
CA GLU A 117 -11.71 -11.82 5.33
C GLU A 117 -10.39 -12.34 4.74
N ALA A 118 -10.41 -12.97 3.56
CA ALA A 118 -9.20 -13.44 2.89
C ALA A 118 -8.23 -12.31 2.59
N LEU A 119 -8.73 -11.18 2.05
CA LEU A 119 -7.90 -10.01 1.77
C LEU A 119 -7.28 -9.44 3.06
N THR A 120 -8.05 -9.42 4.16
CA THR A 120 -7.54 -9.00 5.48
C THR A 120 -6.43 -9.93 5.99
N GLN A 121 -6.59 -11.24 5.86
CA GLN A 121 -5.60 -12.23 6.28
C GLN A 121 -4.34 -12.21 5.40
N LEU A 122 -4.48 -11.92 4.12
CA LEU A 122 -3.36 -11.79 3.19
C LEU A 122 -2.51 -10.54 3.43
N GLY A 123 -3.08 -9.52 4.06
CA GLY A 123 -2.35 -8.36 4.53
C GLY A 123 -2.41 -7.12 3.62
N PRO A 124 -1.51 -6.14 3.85
CA PRO A 124 -1.68 -4.76 3.40
C PRO A 124 -1.88 -4.55 1.90
N ALA A 125 -1.13 -5.26 1.05
CA ALA A 125 -1.27 -5.12 -0.41
C ALA A 125 -2.66 -5.58 -0.90
N PHE A 126 -3.17 -6.67 -0.32
CA PHE A 126 -4.50 -7.20 -0.66
C PHE A 126 -5.62 -6.35 -0.06
N VAL A 127 -5.43 -5.83 1.15
CA VAL A 127 -6.35 -4.85 1.75
C VAL A 127 -6.43 -3.60 0.87
N LYS A 128 -5.29 -3.08 0.40
CA LYS A 128 -5.23 -1.93 -0.51
C LYS A 128 -5.92 -2.21 -1.85
N ALA A 129 -5.69 -3.39 -2.44
CA ALA A 129 -6.38 -3.81 -3.65
C ALA A 129 -7.90 -3.88 -3.43
N GLY A 130 -8.36 -4.43 -2.31
CA GLY A 130 -9.77 -4.46 -1.93
C GLY A 130 -10.37 -3.06 -1.73
N GLN A 131 -9.63 -2.14 -1.13
CA GLN A 131 -10.03 -0.74 -0.98
C GLN A 131 -10.20 -0.05 -2.34
N GLN A 132 -9.26 -0.26 -3.28
CA GLN A 132 -9.37 0.27 -4.64
C GLN A 132 -10.55 -0.34 -5.41
N LEU A 133 -10.81 -1.62 -5.24
CA LEU A 133 -11.99 -2.27 -5.83
C LEU A 133 -13.31 -1.78 -5.22
N SER A 134 -13.32 -1.35 -3.95
CA SER A 134 -14.52 -0.89 -3.25
C SER A 134 -15.15 0.39 -3.81
N ILE A 135 -14.43 1.12 -4.65
CA ILE A 135 -14.89 2.34 -5.33
C ILE A 135 -15.14 2.12 -6.82
N ARG A 136 -15.11 0.88 -7.30
CA ARG A 136 -15.23 0.49 -8.72
C ARG A 136 -16.52 -0.33 -8.97
N PRO A 137 -17.69 0.33 -9.02
CA PRO A 137 -18.96 -0.35 -9.30
C PRO A 137 -19.05 -0.94 -10.71
N ASP A 138 -18.13 -0.55 -11.58
CA ASP A 138 -17.97 -1.10 -12.93
C ASP A 138 -17.26 -2.48 -12.94
N LEU A 139 -16.52 -2.82 -11.89
CA LEU A 139 -15.74 -4.06 -11.81
C LEU A 139 -16.36 -5.10 -10.89
N VAL A 140 -17.06 -4.69 -9.83
CA VAL A 140 -17.55 -5.61 -8.81
C VAL A 140 -19.02 -5.37 -8.47
N PRO A 141 -19.79 -6.43 -8.14
CA PRO A 141 -21.19 -6.32 -7.77
C PRO A 141 -21.42 -5.48 -6.49
N PRO A 142 -22.60 -4.83 -6.33
CA PRO A 142 -22.90 -3.98 -5.17
C PRO A 142 -22.75 -4.67 -3.81
N VAL A 143 -23.01 -5.98 -3.73
CA VAL A 143 -22.83 -6.77 -2.51
C VAL A 143 -21.37 -6.82 -2.11
N VAL A 144 -20.47 -7.06 -3.07
CA VAL A 144 -19.02 -7.10 -2.86
C VAL A 144 -18.49 -5.72 -2.51
N LEU A 145 -18.99 -4.65 -3.17
CA LEU A 145 -18.61 -3.26 -2.83
C LEU A 145 -18.85 -2.95 -1.35
N ARG A 146 -20.05 -3.27 -0.83
CA ARG A 146 -20.39 -3.03 0.59
C ARG A 146 -19.45 -3.76 1.55
N GLU A 147 -19.08 -4.98 1.24
CA GLU A 147 -18.13 -5.74 2.08
C GLU A 147 -16.70 -5.19 1.98
N LEU A 148 -16.24 -4.85 0.77
CA LEU A 148 -14.91 -4.29 0.58
C LEU A 148 -14.74 -2.89 1.21
N GLN A 149 -15.79 -2.08 1.27
CA GLN A 149 -15.77 -0.79 1.97
C GLN A 149 -15.39 -0.92 3.44
N LYS A 150 -15.73 -2.04 4.09
CA LYS A 150 -15.35 -2.31 5.49
C LYS A 150 -13.83 -2.47 5.68
N LEU A 151 -13.06 -2.73 4.61
CA LEU A 151 -11.59 -2.77 4.66
C LEU A 151 -10.96 -1.41 4.97
N CYS A 152 -11.71 -0.33 4.81
CA CYS A 152 -11.21 1.01 5.07
C CYS A 152 -11.01 1.31 6.57
N ASP A 153 -11.68 0.58 7.46
CA ASP A 153 -11.72 0.85 8.90
C ASP A 153 -11.20 -0.31 9.78
N ALA A 154 -10.70 -1.40 9.20
CA ALA A 154 -10.57 -2.68 9.91
C ALA A 154 -9.14 -3.23 10.07
N VAL A 155 -8.12 -2.39 10.14
CA VAL A 155 -6.74 -2.90 10.30
C VAL A 155 -6.31 -2.83 11.77
N LYS A 156 -5.98 -4.00 12.36
CA LYS A 156 -5.45 -4.06 13.73
C LYS A 156 -4.13 -3.28 13.83
N PRO A 157 -3.94 -2.45 14.87
CA PRO A 157 -2.67 -1.77 15.08
C PRO A 157 -1.55 -2.75 15.40
N VAL A 158 -0.31 -2.39 15.08
CA VAL A 158 0.87 -3.02 15.67
C VAL A 158 1.01 -2.56 17.12
N SER A 159 1.75 -3.31 17.93
CA SER A 159 1.97 -2.92 19.32
C SER A 159 2.70 -1.57 19.42
N ASP A 160 2.40 -0.82 20.47
CA ASP A 160 3.07 0.46 20.71
C ASP A 160 4.59 0.31 20.83
N GLU A 161 5.08 -0.78 21.40
CA GLU A 161 6.51 -1.08 21.47
C GLU A 161 7.17 -1.10 20.09
N ILE A 162 6.54 -1.74 19.10
CA ILE A 162 7.03 -1.79 17.73
C ILE A 162 6.96 -0.40 17.10
N ALA A 163 5.86 0.31 17.31
CA ALA A 163 5.65 1.65 16.78
C ALA A 163 6.68 2.66 17.31
N LEU A 164 6.91 2.67 18.61
CA LEU A 164 7.89 3.53 19.25
C LEU A 164 9.32 3.20 18.82
N ARG A 165 9.63 1.92 18.58
CA ARG A 165 10.93 1.53 18.02
C ARG A 165 11.12 2.13 16.63
N VAL A 166 10.12 2.03 15.72
CA VAL A 166 10.22 2.66 14.40
C VAL A 166 10.43 4.18 14.52
N MET A 167 9.72 4.86 15.41
CA MET A 167 9.91 6.29 15.64
C MET A 167 11.34 6.62 16.09
N ARG A 168 11.92 5.83 17.02
CA ARG A 168 13.30 6.03 17.49
C ARG A 168 14.31 5.84 16.37
N GLU A 169 14.14 4.77 15.58
CA GLU A 169 15.01 4.48 14.44
C GLU A 169 14.97 5.60 13.39
N GLU A 170 13.78 6.09 13.03
CA GLU A 170 13.60 7.11 12.00
C GLU A 170 14.05 8.51 12.47
N LEU A 171 13.86 8.84 13.76
CA LEU A 171 14.31 10.10 14.35
C LEU A 171 15.75 10.05 14.88
N GLN A 172 16.39 8.87 14.82
CA GLN A 172 17.75 8.66 15.35
C GLN A 172 17.90 9.12 16.81
N THR A 173 16.87 8.87 17.64
CA THR A 173 16.83 9.26 19.05
C THR A 173 16.29 8.12 19.91
N GLU A 174 16.86 7.93 21.08
CA GLU A 174 16.31 6.99 22.07
C GLU A 174 15.23 7.66 22.95
N ASP A 175 15.27 8.99 23.08
CA ASP A 175 14.39 9.77 23.95
C ASP A 175 13.29 10.48 23.15
N LEU A 176 12.18 9.75 22.88
CA LEU A 176 11.00 10.33 22.24
C LEU A 176 10.26 11.32 23.14
N ASP A 177 10.41 11.17 24.47
CA ASP A 177 9.74 12.05 25.45
C ASP A 177 10.36 13.45 25.45
N SER A 178 11.58 13.63 24.95
CA SER A 178 12.17 14.94 24.73
C SER A 178 11.54 15.71 23.57
N LEU A 179 10.95 15.00 22.61
CA LEU A 179 10.34 15.57 21.40
C LEU A 179 8.82 15.69 21.53
N PHE A 180 8.17 14.65 22.07
CA PHE A 180 6.72 14.54 22.11
C PHE A 180 6.17 14.43 23.54
N GLU A 181 5.04 15.07 23.76
CA GLU A 181 4.19 14.92 24.93
C GLU A 181 2.84 14.34 24.52
N ASP A 182 2.20 13.56 25.40
CA ASP A 182 0.87 12.95 25.17
C ASP A 182 0.77 12.10 23.89
N LEU A 183 1.83 11.36 23.54
CA LEU A 183 1.86 10.50 22.38
C LEU A 183 0.87 9.35 22.53
N ARG A 184 -0.19 9.33 21.69
CA ARG A 184 -1.25 8.31 21.77
C ARG A 184 -1.73 7.87 20.40
N LEU A 185 -2.03 6.58 20.25
CA LEU A 185 -2.60 6.02 19.03
C LEU A 185 -4.01 6.58 18.78
N VAL A 186 -4.26 7.04 17.55
CA VAL A 186 -5.56 7.56 17.13
C VAL A 186 -6.18 6.73 16.03
N ALA A 187 -5.38 6.24 15.08
CA ALA A 187 -5.90 5.48 13.96
C ALA A 187 -4.87 4.44 13.47
N SER A 188 -5.39 3.36 12.92
CA SER A 188 -4.59 2.33 12.26
C SER A 188 -5.09 2.12 10.84
N ALA A 189 -4.18 2.22 9.87
CA ALA A 189 -4.41 2.04 8.44
C ALA A 189 -3.68 0.79 7.92
N SER A 190 -3.90 0.46 6.64
CA SER A 190 -3.27 -0.71 6.00
C SER A 190 -1.75 -0.65 6.00
N LEU A 191 -1.18 0.52 5.70
CA LEU A 191 0.26 0.71 5.55
C LEU A 191 0.94 1.27 6.80
N GLY A 192 0.19 1.88 7.72
CA GLY A 192 0.76 2.54 8.89
C GLY A 192 -0.25 2.80 9.98
N GLN A 193 0.16 3.56 10.98
CA GLN A 193 -0.73 4.03 12.04
C GLN A 193 -0.40 5.46 12.42
N VAL A 194 -1.40 6.16 12.97
CA VAL A 194 -1.32 7.59 13.28
C VAL A 194 -1.43 7.79 14.78
N TYR A 195 -0.48 8.53 15.31
CA TYR A 195 -0.46 8.98 16.70
C TYR A 195 -0.77 10.47 16.74
N LYS A 196 -1.47 10.91 17.77
CA LYS A 196 -1.58 12.33 18.16
C LYS A 196 -0.55 12.59 19.25
N ALA A 197 0.14 13.73 19.16
CA ALA A 197 1.09 14.17 20.17
C ALA A 197 1.11 15.71 20.25
N LYS A 198 1.80 16.23 21.27
CA LYS A 198 2.21 17.65 21.34
C LYS A 198 3.71 17.75 21.20
N LEU A 199 4.19 18.70 20.42
CA LEU A 199 5.62 19.01 20.34
C LEU A 199 6.06 19.75 21.62
N ARG A 200 7.06 19.23 22.31
CA ARG A 200 7.57 19.89 23.51
C ARG A 200 8.19 21.26 23.23
N SER A 201 8.80 21.44 22.05
CA SER A 201 9.44 22.68 21.66
C SER A 201 8.48 23.85 21.46
N THR A 202 7.24 23.57 21.02
CA THR A 202 6.27 24.62 20.63
C THR A 202 4.91 24.48 21.27
N GLY A 203 4.61 23.35 21.91
CA GLY A 203 3.25 23.01 22.40
C GLY A 203 2.25 22.71 21.28
N ALA A 204 2.66 22.69 20.01
CA ALA A 204 1.76 22.44 18.88
C ALA A 204 1.28 20.99 18.87
N GLU A 205 -0.01 20.79 18.62
CA GLU A 205 -0.55 19.45 18.39
C GLU A 205 -0.17 18.94 17.00
N VAL A 206 0.29 17.68 16.93
CA VAL A 206 0.74 17.03 15.70
C VAL A 206 0.14 15.64 15.51
N ALA A 207 0.01 15.26 14.25
CA ALA A 207 -0.26 13.89 13.81
C ALA A 207 1.07 13.27 13.36
N VAL A 208 1.46 12.18 13.98
CA VAL A 208 2.66 11.40 13.64
C VAL A 208 2.18 10.11 12.99
N LYS A 209 2.33 10.02 11.66
CA LYS A 209 2.02 8.82 10.88
C LYS A 209 3.29 8.03 10.69
N ILE A 210 3.28 6.77 11.12
CA ILE A 210 4.40 5.85 10.97
C ILE A 210 4.03 4.68 10.08
N GLN A 211 4.98 4.17 9.33
CA GLN A 211 4.83 2.97 8.52
C GLN A 211 4.99 1.72 9.38
N ARG A 212 4.26 0.67 9.03
CA ARG A 212 4.43 -0.64 9.65
C ARG A 212 5.81 -1.23 9.27
N PRO A 213 6.45 -2.03 10.16
CA PRO A 213 7.72 -2.66 9.84
C PRO A 213 7.65 -3.52 8.58
N ASP A 214 8.78 -3.64 7.88
CA ASP A 214 8.98 -4.49 6.69
C ASP A 214 7.94 -4.29 5.57
N MET A 215 7.24 -3.15 5.57
CA MET A 215 6.14 -2.90 4.66
C MET A 215 6.60 -2.95 3.20
N ARG A 216 7.72 -2.29 2.86
CA ARG A 216 8.24 -2.28 1.49
C ARG A 216 8.56 -3.69 0.99
N ARG A 217 9.14 -4.53 1.86
CA ARG A 217 9.51 -5.91 1.51
C ARG A 217 8.27 -6.77 1.27
N SER A 218 7.33 -6.79 2.21
CA SER A 218 6.11 -7.60 2.09
C SER A 218 5.22 -7.13 0.94
N PHE A 219 5.06 -5.82 0.80
CA PHE A 219 4.21 -5.22 -0.22
C PHE A 219 4.77 -5.46 -1.64
N SER A 220 6.09 -5.26 -1.83
CA SER A 220 6.74 -5.51 -3.11
C SER A 220 6.69 -6.98 -3.55
N LEU A 221 6.77 -7.93 -2.59
CA LEU A 221 6.61 -9.36 -2.88
C LEU A 221 5.21 -9.67 -3.40
N ASP A 222 4.20 -9.14 -2.72
CA ASP A 222 2.81 -9.31 -3.14
C ASP A 222 2.54 -8.70 -4.51
N LEU A 223 3.04 -7.50 -4.75
CA LEU A 223 2.97 -6.85 -6.05
C LEU A 223 3.66 -7.69 -7.13
N TYR A 224 4.83 -8.21 -6.86
CA TYR A 224 5.57 -9.05 -7.80
C TYR A 224 4.79 -10.32 -8.18
N ILE A 225 4.21 -11.00 -7.20
CA ILE A 225 3.38 -12.20 -7.42
C ILE A 225 2.09 -11.86 -8.20
N LEU A 226 1.39 -10.80 -7.78
CA LEU A 226 0.14 -10.40 -8.42
C LEU A 226 0.33 -10.00 -9.90
N GLN A 227 1.45 -9.38 -10.25
CA GLN A 227 1.74 -9.07 -11.65
C GLN A 227 1.93 -10.33 -12.49
N HIS A 228 2.60 -11.36 -11.97
CA HIS A 228 2.71 -12.64 -12.67
C HIS A 228 1.34 -13.31 -12.84
N ILE A 229 0.47 -13.21 -11.82
CA ILE A 229 -0.91 -13.69 -11.91
C ILE A 229 -1.66 -12.90 -12.99
N GLY A 230 -1.53 -11.57 -13.04
CA GLY A 230 -2.14 -10.73 -14.06
C GLY A 230 -1.74 -11.10 -15.49
N VAL A 231 -0.45 -11.33 -15.71
CA VAL A 231 0.07 -11.82 -17.01
C VAL A 231 -0.52 -13.20 -17.37
N MET A 232 -0.59 -14.10 -16.39
CA MET A 232 -1.19 -15.43 -16.60
C MET A 232 -2.69 -15.32 -16.96
N VAL A 233 -3.42 -14.45 -16.28
CA VAL A 233 -4.84 -14.18 -16.60
C VAL A 233 -4.97 -13.59 -17.99
N ASP A 234 -4.12 -12.66 -18.41
CA ASP A 234 -4.13 -12.10 -19.77
C ASP A 234 -3.89 -13.17 -20.83
N ILE A 235 -2.95 -14.10 -20.60
CA ILE A 235 -2.70 -15.21 -21.51
C ILE A 235 -3.92 -16.13 -21.60
N LEU A 236 -4.54 -16.49 -20.48
CA LEU A 236 -5.71 -17.36 -20.44
C LEU A 236 -6.91 -16.69 -21.11
N THR A 237 -7.21 -15.44 -20.76
CA THR A 237 -8.36 -14.72 -21.32
C THR A 237 -8.21 -14.48 -22.82
N SER A 238 -7.03 -14.10 -23.30
CA SER A 238 -6.77 -13.90 -24.73
C SER A 238 -6.78 -15.21 -25.53
N THR A 239 -6.48 -16.34 -24.87
CA THR A 239 -6.50 -17.67 -25.53
C THR A 239 -7.91 -18.24 -25.63
N PHE A 240 -8.75 -18.07 -24.60
CA PHE A 240 -10.06 -18.69 -24.52
C PHE A 240 -11.22 -17.73 -24.77
N THR A 241 -10.96 -16.43 -24.90
CA THR A 241 -11.97 -15.40 -25.16
C THR A 241 -11.46 -14.38 -26.18
N ASN A 242 -12.34 -13.54 -26.71
CA ASN A 242 -11.97 -12.43 -27.60
C ASN A 242 -11.60 -11.14 -26.81
N GLN A 243 -11.34 -11.24 -25.50
CA GLN A 243 -11.05 -10.10 -24.66
C GLN A 243 -9.58 -9.69 -24.84
N PRO A 244 -9.30 -8.41 -25.13
CA PRO A 244 -7.91 -7.93 -25.21
C PRO A 244 -7.24 -7.99 -23.84
N PRO A 245 -5.92 -8.23 -23.75
CA PRO A 245 -5.19 -8.25 -22.50
C PRO A 245 -5.19 -6.84 -21.90
N PHE A 246 -5.67 -6.70 -20.67
CA PHE A 246 -5.70 -5.42 -19.93
C PHE A 246 -5.30 -5.55 -18.45
N HIS A 247 -5.26 -6.78 -17.92
CA HIS A 247 -5.00 -7.00 -16.49
C HIS A 247 -3.59 -6.57 -16.09
N LYS A 248 -2.59 -6.79 -16.96
CA LYS A 248 -1.22 -6.33 -16.73
C LYS A 248 -1.16 -4.80 -16.60
N ALA A 249 -1.77 -4.05 -17.53
CA ALA A 249 -1.74 -2.59 -17.50
C ALA A 249 -2.50 -2.00 -16.31
N LEU A 250 -3.68 -2.57 -16.00
CA LEU A 250 -4.45 -2.20 -14.81
C LEU A 250 -3.62 -2.42 -13.54
N TYR A 251 -2.94 -3.54 -13.47
CA TYR A 251 -2.13 -3.92 -12.35
C TYR A 251 -0.89 -3.02 -12.20
N GLU A 252 -0.18 -2.69 -13.28
CA GLU A 252 0.98 -1.79 -13.26
C GLU A 252 0.58 -0.40 -12.73
N SER A 253 -0.56 0.12 -13.15
CA SER A 253 -1.11 1.38 -12.64
C SER A 253 -1.40 1.32 -11.13
N PHE A 254 -2.05 0.24 -10.68
CA PHE A 254 -2.29 -0.01 -9.25
C PHE A 254 -0.99 -0.12 -8.46
N ALA A 255 -0.02 -0.88 -8.98
CA ALA A 255 1.26 -1.13 -8.32
C ALA A 255 2.07 0.16 -8.16
N ALA A 256 2.17 0.97 -9.22
CA ALA A 256 2.90 2.23 -9.19
C ALA A 256 2.29 3.20 -8.16
N GLY A 257 0.96 3.39 -8.19
CA GLY A 257 0.26 4.25 -7.23
C GLY A 257 0.38 3.76 -5.78
N SER A 258 0.21 2.46 -5.57
CA SER A 258 0.28 1.88 -4.22
C SER A 258 1.71 1.85 -3.66
N TYR A 259 2.72 1.68 -4.51
CA TYR A 259 4.11 1.66 -4.09
C TYR A 259 4.61 3.05 -3.68
N SER A 260 4.13 4.11 -4.36
CA SER A 260 4.48 5.50 -4.00
C SER A 260 3.99 5.91 -2.61
N GLU A 261 2.95 5.26 -2.08
CA GLU A 261 2.46 5.48 -0.72
C GLU A 261 3.38 4.89 0.38
N LEU A 262 4.41 4.13 -0.02
CA LEU A 262 5.43 3.62 0.90
C LEU A 262 6.59 4.60 1.13
N ASP A 263 6.55 5.79 0.54
CA ASP A 263 7.55 6.84 0.71
C ASP A 263 6.88 8.08 1.30
N TYR A 264 7.04 8.27 2.61
CA TYR A 264 6.44 9.40 3.30
C TYR A 264 7.18 10.72 3.09
N GLU A 265 8.44 10.71 2.63
CA GLU A 265 9.12 11.92 2.15
C GLU A 265 8.44 12.45 0.88
N HIS A 266 8.07 11.53 -0.04
CA HIS A 266 7.30 11.88 -1.22
C HIS A 266 5.89 12.39 -0.86
N GLU A 267 5.20 11.75 0.10
CA GLU A 267 3.90 12.21 0.62
C GLU A 267 4.03 13.62 1.21
N ALA A 268 5.07 13.90 2.00
CA ALA A 268 5.34 15.20 2.59
C ALA A 268 5.61 16.28 1.53
N ALA A 269 6.39 15.96 0.49
CA ALA A 269 6.67 16.87 -0.61
C ALA A 269 5.39 17.24 -1.38
N ASN A 270 4.55 16.25 -1.68
CA ASN A 270 3.25 16.45 -2.32
C ASN A 270 2.34 17.32 -1.44
N GLN A 271 2.24 17.04 -0.14
CA GLN A 271 1.45 17.83 0.80
C GLN A 271 1.87 19.29 0.85
N LYS A 272 3.17 19.56 0.88
CA LYS A 272 3.72 20.94 0.86
C LYS A 272 3.40 21.64 -0.47
N SER A 273 3.54 20.96 -1.60
CA SER A 273 3.20 21.50 -2.93
C SER A 273 1.72 21.87 -3.01
N PHE A 274 0.81 20.95 -2.63
CA PHE A 274 -0.63 21.23 -2.63
C PHE A 274 -1.01 22.36 -1.67
N ARG A 275 -0.38 22.43 -0.50
CA ARG A 275 -0.60 23.51 0.45
C ARG A 275 -0.28 24.87 -0.18
N LYS A 276 0.85 24.98 -0.87
CA LYS A 276 1.27 26.20 -1.58
C LYS A 276 0.27 26.53 -2.69
N GLU A 277 0.00 25.62 -3.60
CA GLU A 277 -0.87 25.80 -4.75
C GLU A 277 -2.30 26.24 -4.37
N LEU A 278 -2.89 25.60 -3.36
CA LEU A 278 -4.25 25.92 -2.92
C LEU A 278 -4.32 27.23 -2.11
N SER A 279 -3.25 27.56 -1.35
CA SER A 279 -3.19 28.86 -0.66
C SER A 279 -3.11 30.04 -1.64
N GLU A 280 -2.38 29.91 -2.73
CA GLU A 280 -2.27 30.93 -3.79
C GLU A 280 -3.60 31.14 -4.52
N ARG A 281 -4.48 30.13 -4.55
CA ARG A 281 -5.80 30.20 -5.21
C ARG A 281 -6.94 30.51 -4.26
N SER A 282 -6.65 30.80 -2.99
CA SER A 282 -7.66 31.10 -1.96
C SER A 282 -8.76 30.03 -1.84
N CYS A 283 -8.41 28.77 -2.13
CA CYS A 283 -9.34 27.66 -1.96
C CYS A 283 -9.66 27.45 -0.47
N PRO A 284 -10.93 27.33 -0.05
CA PRO A 284 -11.33 27.30 1.34
C PRO A 284 -11.10 25.91 1.99
N VAL A 285 -9.90 25.38 1.82
CA VAL A 285 -9.47 24.11 2.41
C VAL A 285 -8.20 24.30 3.21
N VAL A 286 -8.04 23.50 4.26
CA VAL A 286 -6.83 23.52 5.08
C VAL A 286 -6.03 22.26 4.79
N ILE A 287 -4.78 22.47 4.38
CA ILE A 287 -3.79 21.41 4.27
C ILE A 287 -2.83 21.54 5.47
N PRO A 288 -2.69 20.49 6.30
CA PRO A 288 -1.83 20.52 7.47
C PRO A 288 -0.38 20.91 7.10
N ARG A 289 0.29 21.65 7.98
CA ARG A 289 1.72 21.91 7.83
C ARG A 289 2.50 20.62 8.10
N VAL A 290 3.52 20.34 7.29
CA VAL A 290 4.51 19.27 7.53
C VAL A 290 5.67 19.82 8.37
N TYR A 291 6.17 18.99 9.29
CA TYR A 291 7.38 19.24 10.08
C TYR A 291 8.51 18.41 9.50
N ASP A 292 9.33 19.03 8.65
CA ASP A 292 10.37 18.36 7.89
C ASP A 292 11.42 17.68 8.78
N GLU A 293 11.77 18.32 9.88
CA GLU A 293 12.71 17.82 10.89
C GLU A 293 12.25 16.56 11.63
N LEU A 294 10.95 16.27 11.56
CA LEU A 294 10.31 15.09 12.15
C LEU A 294 9.65 14.21 11.07
N THR A 295 10.20 14.25 9.85
CA THR A 295 9.69 13.48 8.70
C THR A 295 10.84 12.74 8.05
N SER A 296 10.60 11.48 7.71
CA SER A 296 11.54 10.57 7.05
C SER A 296 10.81 9.66 6.08
N GLU A 297 11.51 8.74 5.44
CA GLU A 297 10.91 7.76 4.51
C GLU A 297 9.76 6.96 5.12
N LYS A 298 9.81 6.62 6.45
CA LYS A 298 8.81 5.79 7.11
C LYS A 298 7.99 6.53 8.17
N MET A 299 8.20 7.82 8.30
CA MET A 299 7.48 8.64 9.26
C MET A 299 7.18 10.02 8.69
N ILE A 300 5.93 10.48 8.79
CA ILE A 300 5.56 11.87 8.47
C ILE A 300 4.87 12.51 9.67
N THR A 301 5.35 13.67 10.05
CA THR A 301 4.76 14.48 11.12
C THR A 301 4.13 15.73 10.51
N SER A 302 2.83 15.90 10.78
CA SER A 302 2.05 17.01 10.27
C SER A 302 1.22 17.67 11.39
N GLN A 303 0.76 18.88 11.13
CA GLN A 303 -0.15 19.58 12.03
C GLN A 303 -1.40 18.77 12.30
N TRP A 304 -1.79 18.62 13.57
CA TRP A 304 -3.07 18.04 13.92
C TRP A 304 -4.20 19.00 13.56
N ILE A 305 -5.23 18.48 12.92
CA ILE A 305 -6.47 19.21 12.59
C ILE A 305 -7.61 18.51 13.30
N ASP A 306 -8.32 19.24 14.17
CA ASP A 306 -9.54 18.75 14.77
C ASP A 306 -10.68 18.76 13.73
N GLY A 307 -11.36 17.64 13.58
CA GLY A 307 -12.44 17.51 12.63
C GLY A 307 -13.21 16.20 12.80
N ILE A 308 -14.34 16.12 12.13
CA ILE A 308 -15.13 14.90 12.01
C ILE A 308 -15.06 14.36 10.59
N LYS A 309 -15.15 13.05 10.42
CA LYS A 309 -15.23 12.46 9.09
C LYS A 309 -16.46 12.99 8.38
N LEU A 310 -16.34 13.33 7.09
CA LEU A 310 -17.46 13.82 6.29
C LEU A 310 -18.66 12.85 6.31
N ALA A 311 -18.38 11.54 6.32
CA ALA A 311 -19.43 10.52 6.40
C ALA A 311 -20.23 10.56 7.72
N ASP A 312 -19.63 11.06 8.80
CA ASP A 312 -20.24 11.15 10.13
C ASP A 312 -20.84 12.55 10.38
N ALA A 313 -20.69 13.47 9.42
CA ALA A 313 -21.21 14.83 9.54
C ALA A 313 -22.74 14.89 9.34
N PRO A 314 -23.43 15.87 9.94
CA PRO A 314 -24.85 16.14 9.67
C PRO A 314 -25.10 16.38 8.18
N LYS A 315 -26.25 15.91 7.66
CA LYS A 315 -26.59 16.02 6.23
C LYS A 315 -26.58 17.47 5.71
N GLU A 316 -26.99 18.40 6.53
CA GLU A 316 -26.98 19.83 6.22
C GLU A 316 -25.55 20.30 5.98
N ARG A 317 -24.64 19.90 6.86
CA ARG A 317 -23.21 20.23 6.73
C ARG A 317 -22.58 19.60 5.51
N ILE A 318 -22.93 18.36 5.19
CA ILE A 318 -22.47 17.69 3.96
C ILE A 318 -22.91 18.49 2.74
N ARG A 319 -24.18 18.96 2.67
CA ARG A 319 -24.69 19.77 1.55
C ARG A 319 -23.94 21.09 1.36
N GLU A 320 -23.59 21.76 2.46
CA GLU A 320 -22.77 22.98 2.41
C GLU A 320 -21.35 22.75 1.89
N LEU A 321 -20.79 21.56 2.17
CA LEU A 321 -19.42 21.22 1.79
C LEU A 321 -19.29 20.65 0.37
N ILE A 322 -20.38 20.17 -0.25
CA ILE A 322 -20.34 19.64 -1.62
C ILE A 322 -19.77 20.65 -2.62
N PRO A 323 -20.24 21.93 -2.67
CA PRO A 323 -19.66 22.90 -3.59
C PRO A 323 -18.15 23.11 -3.39
N VAL A 324 -17.69 23.18 -2.14
CA VAL A 324 -16.27 23.34 -1.81
C VAL A 324 -15.46 22.12 -2.27
N GLY A 325 -16.00 20.91 -2.10
CA GLY A 325 -15.38 19.69 -2.58
C GLY A 325 -15.29 19.64 -4.11
N VAL A 326 -16.34 20.09 -4.81
CA VAL A 326 -16.35 20.18 -6.28
C VAL A 326 -15.34 21.21 -6.76
N GLU A 327 -15.31 22.40 -6.16
CA GLU A 327 -14.33 23.46 -6.48
C GLU A 327 -12.90 22.94 -6.26
N LEU A 328 -12.61 22.31 -5.13
CA LEU A 328 -11.31 21.70 -4.85
C LEU A 328 -10.92 20.68 -5.92
N PHE A 329 -11.86 19.80 -6.30
CA PHE A 329 -11.62 18.78 -7.32
C PHE A 329 -11.30 19.42 -8.69
N LEU A 330 -12.10 20.39 -9.10
CA LEU A 330 -11.90 21.08 -10.36
C LEU A 330 -10.59 21.88 -10.38
N THR A 331 -10.25 22.57 -9.30
CA THR A 331 -8.97 23.27 -9.15
C THR A 331 -7.78 22.33 -9.29
N GLN A 332 -7.81 21.16 -8.65
CA GLN A 332 -6.76 20.16 -8.79
C GLN A 332 -6.63 19.66 -10.22
N LEU A 333 -7.76 19.35 -10.87
CA LEU A 333 -7.79 18.75 -12.20
C LEU A 333 -7.43 19.75 -13.30
N LEU A 334 -8.01 20.95 -13.27
CA LEU A 334 -7.94 21.92 -14.38
C LEU A 334 -6.84 22.96 -14.20
N ASP A 335 -6.60 23.42 -12.97
CA ASP A 335 -5.67 24.53 -12.73
C ASP A 335 -4.29 24.05 -12.27
N ILE A 336 -4.24 23.01 -11.44
CA ILE A 336 -2.97 22.46 -10.92
C ILE A 336 -2.43 21.39 -11.87
N GLY A 337 -3.32 20.65 -12.56
CA GLY A 337 -2.94 19.55 -13.44
C GLY A 337 -2.40 18.31 -12.67
N ALA A 338 -2.57 18.31 -11.36
CA ALA A 338 -2.21 17.22 -10.50
C ALA A 338 -3.41 16.89 -9.60
N PHE A 339 -3.86 15.64 -9.69
CA PHE A 339 -4.98 15.15 -8.91
C PHE A 339 -4.49 14.17 -7.85
N HIS A 340 -4.83 14.43 -6.61
CA HIS A 340 -4.54 13.52 -5.54
C HIS A 340 -5.72 12.55 -5.35
N ALA A 341 -5.58 11.35 -5.91
CA ALA A 341 -6.58 10.27 -5.82
C ALA A 341 -6.41 9.39 -4.57
N GLY A 342 -5.44 9.68 -3.72
CA GLY A 342 -5.06 8.83 -2.60
C GLY A 342 -5.66 9.21 -1.25
N GLU A 343 -5.23 8.53 -0.21
CA GLU A 343 -5.74 8.49 1.16
C GLU A 343 -5.67 9.80 1.97
N TYR A 344 -5.86 10.99 1.39
CA TYR A 344 -5.99 12.23 2.18
C TYR A 344 -7.25 12.27 3.06
N ARG A 345 -7.77 11.12 3.47
CA ARG A 345 -8.81 11.03 4.50
C ARG A 345 -8.43 11.77 5.79
N PHE A 346 -7.13 12.00 5.99
CA PHE A 346 -6.58 12.67 7.16
C PHE A 346 -5.94 14.04 6.87
N VAL A 347 -5.78 14.43 5.60
CA VAL A 347 -4.93 15.56 5.21
C VAL A 347 -5.72 16.78 4.73
N ILE A 348 -6.92 16.60 4.17
CA ILE A 348 -7.76 17.71 3.75
C ILE A 348 -8.94 17.84 4.73
N ALA A 349 -8.78 18.67 5.74
CA ALA A 349 -9.90 19.14 6.52
C ALA A 349 -10.60 20.26 5.74
N ILE A 350 -11.80 19.98 5.20
CA ILE A 350 -12.65 21.02 4.65
C ILE A 350 -13.22 21.79 5.85
N LEU A 351 -12.54 22.85 6.24
CA LEU A 351 -13.04 23.78 7.24
C LEU A 351 -14.06 24.71 6.56
N ALA A 352 -15.33 24.38 6.66
CA ALA A 352 -16.28 25.46 6.57
C ALA A 352 -16.12 26.29 7.86
N HIS A 353 -15.56 27.48 7.73
CA HIS A 353 -15.54 28.44 8.82
C HIS A 353 -16.97 28.68 9.29
N ALA A 354 -17.29 28.19 10.48
CA ALA A 354 -18.31 28.79 11.28
C ALA A 354 -17.75 30.16 11.70
N LYS A 355 -18.04 31.22 10.94
CA LYS A 355 -18.11 32.53 11.54
C LYS A 355 -19.29 32.47 12.50
N ALA A 356 -18.96 32.45 13.80
CA ALA A 356 -19.91 32.78 14.84
C ALA A 356 -20.36 34.22 14.71
#